data_fb2abdf586c0ae24f3f2a492a2b15086
#
_entry.id   fb2abdf586c0ae24f3f2a492a2b15086
#
_cell.length_a   1.000
_cell.length_b   1.000
_cell.length_c   1.000
_cell.angle_alpha   90.00
_cell.angle_beta   90.00
_cell.angle_gamma   90.00
#
_symmetry.space_group_name_H-M   'P 1'
#
loop_
_entity.id
_entity.type
_entity.pdbx_description
1 polymer ?
#
loop_
_entity_poly.entity_id
_entity_poly.type
_entity_poly.pdbx_seq_one_letter_code
_entity_poly.pdbx_strand_id
1 'polypeptide(L)'
;MKGTSKTAVCLYNAGSKKAGLFNFKEIKDFLRLIPEIRTVWDFSSGVQITVKKLSEQLKAIDIEKIIIAGDYPGEIKDMFRQSLSLAGKDDVKIVLADFACYASLNGHSTEMAKGLILCALNDKDYEEILFTDKTDLCRETLVIGGGIAGIQASLEIANGGNKVYLLEKTGTIGGHMAMFDKTFPTLDCAACILTPKMVEVGQHPNIEILTYSELTSVNGGPGNYTVKIHKKARRVNLATCIGCGTCAEKCPSKSPSEFDSGTSLRKAIYIPFPQAVPNKYLIDAEHCTYVQSGKCRVCEKVCPVPGCINLDEQDQDVELKVGQIIVATGFQLFNPSKVEQFGYGKYPNVLTSLEFERLINAAGPTGGNITFRTQDKKGNWVFENGAGEPQSIAIIHCVGSRDENYHAYCSKVCCMYSLKLAHLVKEKLHHADVFEYYIDMRAFGKGYEEFYQRIKEEGVKMIRGKTAKITEKNGKLILRSEDILNEKIIEQEVDMVILAAGLEPREDAVRLAEMLGLTTDEHGWFNEANYNFDPVNTFSGGIMVAGVCQGPKDIPDTVAQASAAASRVLQSLINNKVAKNYKDIT
;
A
#
# COMPACT_ATOMS: atom_id res chain seq x y z
N MET A 1 -30.24 25.29 29.58
CA MET A 1 -29.68 25.23 30.94
C MET A 1 -28.21 25.63 30.86
N LYS A 2 -27.78 26.73 31.50
CA LYS A 2 -26.36 27.10 31.58
C LYS A 2 -25.65 26.07 32.42
N GLY A 3 -24.89 25.16 31.81
CA GLY A 3 -23.99 24.28 32.54
C GLY A 3 -22.98 25.13 33.31
N THR A 4 -22.82 24.86 34.59
CA THR A 4 -21.80 25.52 35.41
C THR A 4 -20.44 25.15 34.85
N SER A 5 -19.74 26.14 34.27
CA SER A 5 -18.39 25.95 33.75
C SER A 5 -17.46 25.38 34.83
N LYS A 6 -16.73 24.31 34.51
CA LYS A 6 -15.85 23.60 35.42
C LYS A 6 -14.38 23.60 34.97
N THR A 7 -14.01 24.52 34.05
CA THR A 7 -12.64 24.65 33.55
C THR A 7 -11.93 25.82 34.20
N ALA A 8 -10.70 25.57 34.67
CA ALA A 8 -9.77 26.61 35.14
C ALA A 8 -8.61 26.75 34.13
N VAL A 9 -8.11 27.96 33.95
CA VAL A 9 -6.91 28.23 33.13
C VAL A 9 -5.82 28.81 34.03
N CYS A 10 -4.62 28.26 33.89
CA CYS A 10 -3.41 28.79 34.52
C CYS A 10 -2.50 29.38 33.42
N LEU A 11 -2.26 30.69 33.49
CA LEU A 11 -1.27 31.34 32.65
C LEU A 11 0.10 31.28 33.33
N TYR A 12 1.08 30.69 32.65
CA TYR A 12 2.43 30.47 33.17
C TYR A 12 3.49 31.06 32.25
N ASN A 13 4.51 31.67 32.85
CA ASN A 13 5.67 32.20 32.17
C ASN A 13 6.95 31.64 32.84
N ALA A 14 7.67 30.77 32.09
CA ALA A 14 8.93 30.20 32.55
C ALA A 14 10.09 31.19 32.54
N GLY A 15 9.89 32.43 32.07
CA GLY A 15 10.94 33.43 31.94
C GLY A 15 11.86 33.21 30.72
N SER A 16 11.41 32.46 29.76
CA SER A 16 12.18 32.25 28.52
C SER A 16 12.25 33.49 27.64
N LYS A 17 13.24 33.58 26.74
CA LYS A 17 13.32 34.65 25.74
C LYS A 17 12.07 34.71 24.85
N LYS A 18 11.33 33.62 24.71
CA LYS A 18 10.11 33.53 23.90
C LYS A 18 8.89 34.12 24.63
N ALA A 19 8.90 34.17 25.96
CA ALA A 19 7.80 34.72 26.75
C ALA A 19 7.47 36.16 26.42
N GLY A 20 8.47 36.98 26.05
CA GLY A 20 8.29 38.36 25.63
C GLY A 20 7.52 38.54 24.30
N LEU A 21 7.27 37.49 23.57
CA LEU A 21 6.46 37.50 22.34
C LEU A 21 4.96 37.46 22.60
N PHE A 22 4.53 37.13 23.83
CA PHE A 22 3.13 36.99 24.20
C PHE A 22 2.64 38.11 25.12
N ASN A 23 1.49 38.68 24.80
CA ASN A 23 0.83 39.67 25.65
C ASN A 23 -0.08 38.94 26.64
N PHE A 24 0.47 38.48 27.76
CA PHE A 24 -0.29 37.75 28.81
C PHE A 24 -1.46 38.55 29.38
N LYS A 25 -1.37 39.90 29.44
CA LYS A 25 -2.49 40.72 29.87
C LYS A 25 -3.66 40.63 28.92
N GLU A 26 -3.41 40.74 27.65
CA GLU A 26 -4.43 40.63 26.59
C GLU A 26 -5.05 39.21 26.56
N ILE A 27 -4.22 38.16 26.69
CA ILE A 27 -4.70 36.76 26.80
C ILE A 27 -5.62 36.61 28.01
N LYS A 28 -5.22 37.13 29.16
CA LYS A 28 -6.03 37.07 30.38
C LYS A 28 -7.37 37.78 30.24
N ASP A 29 -7.39 38.97 29.64
CA ASP A 29 -8.61 39.73 29.43
C ASP A 29 -9.54 39.04 28.45
N PHE A 30 -9.00 38.41 27.40
CA PHE A 30 -9.73 37.56 26.47
C PHE A 30 -10.36 36.33 27.19
N LEU A 31 -9.61 35.63 28.02
CA LEU A 31 -10.10 34.43 28.71
C LEU A 31 -11.25 34.74 29.68
N ARG A 32 -11.32 35.94 30.24
CA ARG A 32 -12.42 36.37 31.12
C ARG A 32 -13.75 36.54 30.38
N LEU A 33 -13.70 36.70 29.05
CA LEU A 33 -14.89 36.83 28.21
C LEU A 33 -15.49 35.46 27.84
N ILE A 34 -14.79 34.35 28.11
CA ILE A 34 -15.21 33.00 27.73
C ILE A 34 -16.07 32.41 28.84
N PRO A 35 -17.37 32.13 28.60
CA PRO A 35 -18.28 31.65 29.61
C PRO A 35 -17.92 30.28 30.23
N GLU A 36 -17.18 29.46 29.46
CA GLU A 36 -16.75 28.11 29.82
C GLU A 36 -15.58 28.12 30.82
N ILE A 37 -14.92 29.25 31.02
CA ILE A 37 -13.80 29.38 31.96
C ILE A 37 -14.31 29.94 33.29
N ARG A 38 -14.17 29.15 34.35
CA ARG A 38 -14.59 29.51 35.69
C ARG A 38 -13.62 30.44 36.40
N THR A 39 -12.31 30.18 36.22
CA THR A 39 -11.25 30.98 36.85
C THR A 39 -9.99 31.00 36.01
N VAL A 40 -9.24 32.10 36.13
CA VAL A 40 -7.92 32.26 35.50
C VAL A 40 -6.90 32.59 36.57
N TRP A 41 -5.96 31.68 36.79
CA TRP A 41 -4.78 31.95 37.62
C TRP A 41 -3.67 32.54 36.74
N ASP A 42 -3.06 33.58 37.25
CA ASP A 42 -2.03 34.31 36.52
C ASP A 42 -0.68 34.19 37.22
N PHE A 43 0.15 33.31 36.72
CA PHE A 43 1.54 33.13 37.18
C PHE A 43 2.54 33.67 36.16
N SER A 44 2.07 34.47 35.20
CA SER A 44 2.92 35.07 34.15
C SER A 44 3.88 36.15 34.66
N SER A 45 3.62 36.69 35.84
CA SER A 45 4.45 37.73 36.48
C SER A 45 5.52 37.18 37.44
N GLY A 46 5.81 35.87 37.40
CA GLY A 46 6.83 35.22 38.23
C GLY A 46 6.39 34.97 39.69
N VAL A 47 5.09 34.94 39.95
CA VAL A 47 4.55 34.63 41.29
C VAL A 47 4.83 33.16 41.60
N GLN A 48 5.67 32.91 42.62
CA GLN A 48 5.88 31.55 43.13
C GLN A 48 4.68 31.13 43.99
N ILE A 49 4.03 30.06 43.63
CA ILE A 49 3.00 29.41 44.43
C ILE A 49 3.51 28.06 44.94
N THR A 50 3.22 27.76 46.20
CA THR A 50 3.58 26.45 46.78
C THR A 50 2.47 25.43 46.56
N VAL A 51 2.83 24.13 46.48
CA VAL A 51 1.89 23.02 46.35
C VAL A 51 0.77 23.11 47.40
N LYS A 52 1.11 23.43 48.67
CA LYS A 52 0.13 23.58 49.77
C LYS A 52 -0.88 24.70 49.51
N LYS A 53 -0.42 25.87 49.10
CA LYS A 53 -1.29 27.03 48.82
C LYS A 53 -2.18 26.79 47.61
N LEU A 54 -1.64 26.13 46.57
CA LEU A 54 -2.42 25.74 45.38
C LEU A 54 -3.48 24.69 45.74
N SER A 55 -3.16 23.70 46.59
CA SER A 55 -4.12 22.69 47.00
C SER A 55 -5.29 23.28 47.79
N GLU A 56 -5.06 24.30 48.65
CA GLU A 56 -6.11 25.04 49.35
C GLU A 56 -7.05 25.78 48.37
N GLN A 57 -6.51 26.39 47.33
CA GLN A 57 -7.32 27.03 46.29
C GLN A 57 -8.12 26.02 45.49
N LEU A 58 -7.52 24.88 45.15
CA LEU A 58 -8.17 23.80 44.41
C LEU A 58 -9.32 23.17 45.22
N LYS A 59 -9.20 23.02 46.55
CA LYS A 59 -10.29 22.54 47.39
C LYS A 59 -11.54 23.40 47.35
N ALA A 60 -11.36 24.71 47.20
CA ALA A 60 -12.44 25.69 47.24
C ALA A 60 -13.24 25.80 45.93
N ILE A 61 -12.79 25.16 44.86
CA ILE A 61 -13.36 25.35 43.49
C ILE A 61 -13.82 24.00 42.95
N ASP A 62 -15.04 23.95 42.42
CA ASP A 62 -15.52 22.78 41.65
C ASP A 62 -15.04 22.88 40.21
N ILE A 63 -14.09 22.03 39.82
CA ILE A 63 -13.45 21.98 38.51
C ILE A 63 -13.25 20.53 38.05
N GLU A 64 -13.37 20.30 36.77
CA GLU A 64 -13.13 19.02 36.09
C GLU A 64 -11.91 19.06 35.15
N LYS A 65 -11.50 20.28 34.73
CA LYS A 65 -10.37 20.49 33.84
C LYS A 65 -9.52 21.70 34.26
N ILE A 66 -8.20 21.54 34.14
CA ILE A 66 -7.23 22.63 34.27
C ILE A 66 -6.44 22.73 32.97
N ILE A 67 -6.42 23.90 32.37
CA ILE A 67 -5.55 24.21 31.23
C ILE A 67 -4.34 24.98 31.77
N ILE A 68 -3.15 24.43 31.60
CA ILE A 68 -1.89 25.13 31.88
C ILE A 68 -1.36 25.68 30.57
N ALA A 69 -1.34 27.01 30.44
CA ALA A 69 -1.06 27.72 29.20
C ALA A 69 0.13 28.67 29.37
N GLY A 70 1.13 28.58 28.52
CA GLY A 70 2.31 29.43 28.59
C GLY A 70 3.49 28.92 27.79
N ASP A 71 4.65 29.52 28.02
CA ASP A 71 5.92 29.04 27.49
C ASP A 71 6.50 27.97 28.43
N TYR A 72 6.54 26.73 27.99
CA TYR A 72 6.92 25.53 28.78
C TYR A 72 5.98 25.17 29.95
N PRO A 73 4.68 25.03 29.69
CA PRO A 73 3.70 24.76 30.74
C PRO A 73 3.91 23.40 31.44
N GLY A 74 4.70 22.50 30.83
CA GLY A 74 5.08 21.20 31.40
C GLY A 74 5.86 21.32 32.71
N GLU A 75 6.63 22.39 32.92
CA GLU A 75 7.46 22.58 34.12
C GLU A 75 6.65 22.60 35.43
N ILE A 76 5.42 23.11 35.37
CA ILE A 76 4.56 23.20 36.58
C ILE A 76 3.49 22.12 36.63
N LYS A 77 3.43 21.20 35.66
CA LYS A 77 2.42 20.14 35.60
C LYS A 77 2.43 19.24 36.82
N ASP A 78 3.59 18.86 37.29
CA ASP A 78 3.73 17.96 38.45
C ASP A 78 3.35 18.65 39.76
N MET A 79 3.60 19.94 39.86
CA MET A 79 3.11 20.76 40.98
C MET A 79 1.57 20.76 41.04
N PHE A 80 0.90 20.91 39.88
CA PHE A 80 -0.55 20.82 39.79
C PHE A 80 -1.07 19.41 40.17
N ARG A 81 -0.42 18.34 39.67
CA ARG A 81 -0.77 16.97 40.04
C ARG A 81 -0.69 16.72 41.55
N GLN A 82 0.43 17.10 42.17
CA GLN A 82 0.60 16.97 43.63
C GLN A 82 -0.43 17.80 44.38
N SER A 83 -0.74 19.01 43.91
CA SER A 83 -1.73 19.88 44.55
C SER A 83 -3.16 19.33 44.44
N LEU A 84 -3.50 18.71 43.30
CA LEU A 84 -4.78 18.04 43.08
C LEU A 84 -4.93 16.83 44.00
N SER A 85 -3.89 16.00 44.11
CA SER A 85 -3.88 14.84 45.00
C SER A 85 -4.07 15.25 46.45
N LEU A 86 -3.37 16.29 46.92
CA LEU A 86 -3.57 16.86 48.26
C LEU A 86 -4.95 17.51 48.45
N ALA A 87 -5.61 17.88 47.37
CA ALA A 87 -6.97 18.41 47.38
C ALA A 87 -8.05 17.31 47.33
N GLY A 88 -7.67 16.05 47.09
CA GLY A 88 -8.59 14.92 46.91
C GLY A 88 -9.34 14.99 45.57
N LYS A 89 -8.68 15.47 44.49
CA LYS A 89 -9.24 15.70 43.15
C LYS A 89 -8.36 15.09 42.06
N ASP A 90 -8.01 13.83 42.22
CA ASP A 90 -7.12 13.11 41.32
C ASP A 90 -7.74 12.88 39.91
N ASP A 91 -9.05 13.01 39.79
CA ASP A 91 -9.86 12.88 38.57
C ASP A 91 -9.85 14.13 37.68
N VAL A 92 -9.34 15.27 38.18
CA VAL A 92 -9.29 16.51 37.38
C VAL A 92 -8.27 16.40 36.23
N LYS A 93 -8.75 16.60 35.00
CA LYS A 93 -7.92 16.53 33.78
C LYS A 93 -6.99 17.74 33.70
N ILE A 94 -5.69 17.52 33.42
CA ILE A 94 -4.71 18.57 33.14
C ILE A 94 -4.39 18.56 31.64
N VAL A 95 -4.63 19.67 30.97
CA VAL A 95 -4.31 19.90 29.54
C VAL A 95 -3.25 20.99 29.43
N LEU A 96 -2.28 20.82 28.53
CA LEU A 96 -1.20 21.79 28.30
C LEU A 96 -1.45 22.55 27.00
N ALA A 97 -1.33 23.88 27.06
CA ALA A 97 -1.28 24.77 25.90
C ALA A 97 0.11 25.40 25.81
N ASP A 98 1.03 24.75 25.10
CA ASP A 98 2.43 25.17 25.00
C ASP A 98 2.61 26.23 23.91
N PHE A 99 2.90 27.45 24.33
CA PHE A 99 3.14 28.60 23.43
C PHE A 99 4.53 28.53 22.78
N ALA A 100 5.51 27.88 23.40
CA ALA A 100 6.88 27.86 22.94
C ALA A 100 7.04 27.16 21.58
N CYS A 101 6.17 26.20 21.27
CA CYS A 101 6.15 25.49 19.99
C CYS A 101 5.83 26.41 18.79
N TYR A 102 5.16 27.54 19.01
CA TYR A 102 4.65 28.43 17.96
C TYR A 102 5.21 29.86 18.04
N ALA A 103 6.13 30.12 18.95
CA ALA A 103 6.69 31.45 19.24
C ALA A 103 7.50 32.11 18.10
N SER A 104 7.71 31.41 16.97
CA SER A 104 8.54 31.89 15.85
C SER A 104 7.74 32.41 14.65
N LEU A 105 6.41 32.46 14.71
CA LEU A 105 5.57 32.82 13.57
C LEU A 105 5.18 34.30 13.57
N ASN A 106 5.98 35.12 12.89
CA ASN A 106 5.65 36.44 12.29
C ASN A 106 4.61 37.33 13.02
N GLY A 107 4.87 37.73 14.27
CA GLY A 107 4.11 38.81 14.90
C GLY A 107 2.71 38.50 15.42
N HIS A 108 2.19 37.30 15.23
CA HIS A 108 0.84 36.86 15.64
C HIS A 108 0.83 35.95 16.88
N SER A 109 1.89 35.95 17.68
CA SER A 109 2.07 35.01 18.81
C SER A 109 0.93 35.07 19.85
N THR A 110 0.39 36.25 20.15
CA THR A 110 -0.71 36.44 21.12
C THR A 110 -2.02 35.82 20.61
N GLU A 111 -2.38 36.01 19.33
CA GLU A 111 -3.57 35.40 18.75
C GLU A 111 -3.44 33.88 18.65
N MET A 112 -2.26 33.39 18.31
CA MET A 112 -1.97 31.96 18.31
C MET A 112 -2.12 31.36 19.71
N ALA A 113 -1.63 32.03 20.74
CA ALA A 113 -1.79 31.60 22.14
C ALA A 113 -3.26 31.53 22.56
N LYS A 114 -4.08 32.50 22.17
CA LYS A 114 -5.54 32.44 22.38
C LYS A 114 -6.16 31.23 21.67
N GLY A 115 -5.77 30.98 20.42
CA GLY A 115 -6.21 29.81 19.66
C GLY A 115 -5.84 28.49 20.31
N LEU A 116 -4.61 28.34 20.81
CA LEU A 116 -4.16 27.13 21.53
C LEU A 116 -4.96 26.88 22.82
N ILE A 117 -5.30 27.92 23.57
CA ILE A 117 -6.14 27.79 24.76
C ILE A 117 -7.57 27.39 24.37
N LEU A 118 -8.13 27.94 23.30
CA LEU A 118 -9.44 27.53 22.78
C LEU A 118 -9.45 26.09 22.34
N CYS A 119 -8.39 25.60 21.67
CA CYS A 119 -8.23 24.20 21.34
C CYS A 119 -8.20 23.33 22.61
N ALA A 120 -7.42 23.71 23.61
CA ALA A 120 -7.35 23.00 24.90
C ALA A 120 -8.68 23.06 25.67
N LEU A 121 -9.44 24.14 25.56
CA LEU A 121 -10.76 24.27 26.17
C LEU A 121 -11.76 23.29 25.54
N ASN A 122 -11.72 23.15 24.23
CA ASN A 122 -12.57 22.23 23.47
C ASN A 122 -11.97 20.82 23.35
N ASP A 123 -10.87 20.55 24.05
CA ASP A 123 -10.28 19.22 24.14
C ASP A 123 -11.24 18.26 24.83
N LYS A 124 -12.07 17.61 24.06
CA LYS A 124 -12.88 16.46 24.48
C LYS A 124 -11.98 15.24 24.51
N ASP A 125 -12.33 14.21 25.26
CA ASP A 125 -11.59 12.96 25.25
C ASP A 125 -11.58 12.40 23.83
N TYR A 126 -10.43 12.47 23.15
CA TYR A 126 -10.27 11.96 21.79
C TYR A 126 -10.71 10.50 21.69
N GLU A 127 -10.54 9.73 22.76
CA GLU A 127 -10.99 8.33 22.79
C GLU A 127 -12.51 8.17 22.66
N GLU A 128 -13.32 9.02 23.31
CA GLU A 128 -14.77 8.96 23.21
C GLU A 128 -15.30 9.44 21.87
N ILE A 129 -14.58 10.35 21.22
CA ILE A 129 -14.99 10.89 19.92
C ILE A 129 -14.58 9.96 18.78
N LEU A 130 -13.35 9.42 18.84
CA LEU A 130 -12.75 8.69 17.74
C LEU A 130 -13.10 7.20 17.71
N PHE A 131 -13.48 6.62 18.85
CA PHE A 131 -13.71 5.18 18.97
C PHE A 131 -15.18 4.88 19.34
N THR A 132 -15.64 3.71 18.91
CA THR A 132 -16.95 3.20 19.32
C THR A 132 -16.95 2.94 20.83
N ASP A 133 -18.13 3.02 21.45
CA ASP A 133 -18.30 2.44 22.77
C ASP A 133 -17.92 0.95 22.74
N LYS A 134 -17.63 0.35 23.91
CA LYS A 134 -17.42 -1.09 24.01
C LYS A 134 -18.68 -1.80 23.48
N THR A 135 -18.60 -2.31 22.26
CA THR A 135 -19.66 -3.07 21.60
C THR A 135 -19.20 -4.51 21.42
N ASP A 136 -20.13 -5.40 21.10
CA ASP A 136 -19.80 -6.76 20.66
C ASP A 136 -19.09 -6.69 19.31
N LEU A 137 -17.80 -6.45 19.35
CA LEU A 137 -16.93 -6.37 18.17
C LEU A 137 -16.78 -7.75 17.56
N CYS A 138 -17.15 -7.89 16.30
CA CYS A 138 -16.80 -9.07 15.50
C CYS A 138 -15.26 -9.18 15.40
N ARG A 139 -14.72 -10.34 15.77
CA ARG A 139 -13.26 -10.52 15.88
C ARG A 139 -12.59 -10.94 14.58
N GLU A 140 -13.37 -11.38 13.61
CA GLU A 140 -12.90 -11.77 12.29
C GLU A 140 -12.51 -10.54 11.48
N THR A 141 -11.42 -10.65 10.72
CA THR A 141 -10.93 -9.60 9.84
C THR A 141 -10.95 -10.05 8.39
N LEU A 142 -11.42 -9.18 7.48
CA LEU A 142 -11.29 -9.39 6.04
C LEU A 142 -10.04 -8.64 5.53
N VAL A 143 -9.18 -9.36 4.81
CA VAL A 143 -8.05 -8.77 4.07
C VAL A 143 -8.32 -8.95 2.58
N ILE A 144 -8.40 -7.85 1.83
CA ILE A 144 -8.73 -7.83 0.39
C ILE A 144 -7.44 -7.66 -0.40
N GLY A 145 -7.03 -8.73 -1.10
CA GLY A 145 -5.82 -8.82 -1.90
C GLY A 145 -4.77 -9.72 -1.28
N GLY A 146 -4.42 -10.80 -1.98
CA GLY A 146 -3.45 -11.82 -1.58
C GLY A 146 -2.01 -11.53 -2.01
N GLY A 147 -1.63 -10.27 -2.26
CA GLY A 147 -0.25 -9.84 -2.48
C GLY A 147 0.56 -9.78 -1.19
N ILE A 148 1.83 -9.36 -1.25
CA ILE A 148 2.73 -9.34 -0.09
C ILE A 148 2.18 -8.52 1.09
N ALA A 149 1.45 -7.42 0.83
CA ALA A 149 0.79 -6.65 1.89
C ALA A 149 -0.29 -7.45 2.61
N GLY A 150 -1.20 -8.08 1.87
CA GLY A 150 -2.27 -8.88 2.45
C GLY A 150 -1.75 -10.14 3.14
N ILE A 151 -0.73 -10.80 2.59
CA ILE A 151 -0.04 -11.93 3.20
C ILE A 151 0.55 -11.53 4.57
N GLN A 152 1.31 -10.43 4.62
CA GLN A 152 1.93 -9.96 5.86
C GLN A 152 0.89 -9.58 6.91
N ALA A 153 -0.11 -8.78 6.53
CA ALA A 153 -1.17 -8.38 7.45
C ALA A 153 -1.94 -9.58 8.00
N SER A 154 -2.26 -10.56 7.14
CA SER A 154 -2.98 -11.78 7.53
C SER A 154 -2.20 -12.61 8.52
N LEU A 155 -0.89 -12.81 8.30
CA LEU A 155 -0.03 -13.56 9.22
C LEU A 155 0.05 -12.89 10.59
N GLU A 156 0.26 -11.59 10.66
CA GLU A 156 0.36 -10.87 11.94
C GLU A 156 -0.93 -10.92 12.76
N ILE A 157 -2.08 -10.72 12.10
CA ILE A 157 -3.39 -10.79 12.78
C ILE A 157 -3.65 -12.22 13.26
N ALA A 158 -3.36 -13.22 12.42
CA ALA A 158 -3.61 -14.63 12.71
C ALA A 158 -2.66 -15.16 13.80
N ASN A 159 -1.39 -14.73 13.81
CA ASN A 159 -0.42 -15.01 14.86
C ASN A 159 -0.82 -14.37 16.21
N GLY A 160 -1.58 -13.27 16.17
CA GLY A 160 -2.25 -12.68 17.32
C GLY A 160 -3.49 -13.47 17.81
N GLY A 161 -3.76 -14.65 17.24
CA GLY A 161 -4.85 -15.55 17.65
C GLY A 161 -6.23 -15.18 17.07
N ASN A 162 -6.31 -14.35 16.04
CA ASN A 162 -7.57 -13.88 15.48
C ASN A 162 -7.82 -14.45 14.08
N LYS A 163 -9.09 -14.73 13.75
CA LYS A 163 -9.50 -15.26 12.45
C LYS A 163 -9.37 -14.21 11.35
N VAL A 164 -8.81 -14.61 10.20
CA VAL A 164 -8.66 -13.80 9.02
C VAL A 164 -9.27 -14.50 7.81
N TYR A 165 -10.05 -13.77 7.04
CA TYR A 165 -10.45 -14.15 5.68
C TYR A 165 -9.56 -13.38 4.70
N LEU A 166 -8.71 -14.09 3.95
CA LEU A 166 -7.85 -13.51 2.92
C LEU A 166 -8.51 -13.70 1.55
N LEU A 167 -9.06 -12.60 1.01
CA LEU A 167 -9.77 -12.58 -0.27
C LEU A 167 -8.82 -12.27 -1.42
N GLU A 168 -8.80 -13.14 -2.43
CA GLU A 168 -7.96 -12.97 -3.63
C GLU A 168 -8.76 -13.24 -4.90
N LYS A 169 -8.70 -12.31 -5.84
CA LYS A 169 -9.42 -12.35 -7.12
C LYS A 169 -8.89 -13.43 -8.06
N THR A 170 -7.60 -13.70 -8.03
CA THR A 170 -6.93 -14.72 -8.85
C THR A 170 -6.99 -16.10 -8.19
N GLY A 171 -6.56 -17.14 -8.91
CA GLY A 171 -6.57 -18.51 -8.42
C GLY A 171 -5.53 -18.84 -7.34
N THR A 172 -4.67 -17.87 -6.97
CA THR A 172 -3.56 -18.04 -6.03
C THR A 172 -3.23 -16.72 -5.35
N ILE A 173 -2.64 -16.77 -4.16
CA ILE A 173 -1.99 -15.62 -3.53
C ILE A 173 -0.58 -15.42 -4.07
N GLY A 174 0.06 -14.28 -3.76
CA GLY A 174 1.44 -13.92 -4.13
C GLY A 174 1.55 -12.55 -4.83
N GLY A 175 0.52 -12.15 -5.58
CA GLY A 175 0.48 -10.86 -6.29
C GLY A 175 1.66 -10.66 -7.26
N HIS A 176 2.04 -9.41 -7.50
CA HIS A 176 3.15 -9.08 -8.40
C HIS A 176 4.51 -9.61 -7.93
N MET A 177 4.74 -9.71 -6.62
CA MET A 177 6.02 -10.22 -6.11
C MET A 177 6.30 -11.66 -6.56
N ALA A 178 5.28 -12.48 -6.75
CA ALA A 178 5.42 -13.84 -7.29
C ALA A 178 5.92 -13.87 -8.75
N MET A 179 5.76 -12.75 -9.49
CA MET A 179 6.17 -12.63 -10.89
C MET A 179 7.63 -12.19 -11.04
N PHE A 180 8.26 -11.66 -9.99
CA PHE A 180 9.62 -11.14 -10.02
C PHE A 180 10.66 -12.24 -9.91
N ASP A 181 11.83 -12.02 -10.53
CA ASP A 181 13.00 -12.89 -10.39
C ASP A 181 13.76 -12.56 -9.10
N LYS A 182 14.25 -11.34 -8.99
CA LYS A 182 14.98 -10.83 -7.82
C LYS A 182 14.36 -9.54 -7.28
N THR A 183 14.66 -9.23 -6.02
CA THR A 183 14.31 -7.96 -5.39
C THR A 183 15.49 -6.99 -5.45
N PHE A 184 15.27 -5.69 -5.32
CA PHE A 184 16.30 -4.67 -5.16
C PHE A 184 16.31 -4.16 -3.70
N PRO A 185 17.42 -3.66 -3.17
CA PRO A 185 18.76 -3.56 -3.76
C PRO A 185 19.61 -4.82 -3.56
N THR A 186 19.14 -5.78 -2.76
CA THR A 186 19.89 -6.94 -2.28
C THR A 186 20.08 -8.04 -3.33
N LEU A 187 19.27 -8.03 -4.40
CA LEU A 187 19.20 -9.05 -5.44
C LEU A 187 18.81 -10.45 -4.91
N ASP A 188 18.07 -10.48 -3.83
CA ASP A 188 17.52 -11.73 -3.29
C ASP A 188 16.45 -12.30 -4.23
N CYS A 189 16.36 -13.61 -4.27
CA CYS A 189 15.33 -14.33 -5.02
C CYS A 189 13.93 -13.99 -4.47
N ALA A 190 13.07 -13.40 -5.25
CA ALA A 190 11.73 -12.99 -4.83
C ALA A 190 10.86 -14.18 -4.40
N ALA A 191 10.93 -15.30 -5.15
CA ALA A 191 10.19 -16.53 -4.82
C ALA A 191 10.70 -17.15 -3.52
N CYS A 192 12.01 -17.08 -3.24
CA CYS A 192 12.62 -17.64 -2.02
C CYS A 192 12.17 -16.92 -0.74
N ILE A 193 11.88 -15.61 -0.85
CA ILE A 193 11.34 -14.82 0.26
C ILE A 193 9.82 -15.00 0.38
N LEU A 194 9.11 -14.98 -0.73
CA LEU A 194 7.65 -14.98 -0.75
C LEU A 194 7.04 -16.36 -0.48
N THR A 195 7.59 -17.42 -1.07
CA THR A 195 7.01 -18.79 -0.99
C THR A 195 6.84 -19.28 0.45
N PRO A 196 7.83 -19.14 1.36
CA PRO A 196 7.63 -19.54 2.76
C PRO A 196 6.43 -18.84 3.42
N LYS A 197 6.27 -17.54 3.20
CA LYS A 197 5.12 -16.78 3.72
C LYS A 197 3.79 -17.23 3.12
N MET A 198 3.74 -17.53 1.83
CA MET A 198 2.54 -18.08 1.18
C MET A 198 2.17 -19.43 1.75
N VAL A 199 3.15 -20.32 1.98
CA VAL A 199 2.93 -21.63 2.59
C VAL A 199 2.45 -21.48 4.04
N GLU A 200 3.05 -20.60 4.81
CA GLU A 200 2.63 -20.29 6.18
C GLU A 200 1.15 -19.82 6.21
N VAL A 201 0.76 -18.88 5.33
CA VAL A 201 -0.65 -18.47 5.17
C VAL A 201 -1.54 -19.65 4.83
N GLY A 202 -1.11 -20.52 3.90
CA GLY A 202 -1.89 -21.69 3.45
C GLY A 202 -2.09 -22.76 4.51
N GLN A 203 -1.25 -22.80 5.53
CA GLN A 203 -1.27 -23.79 6.62
C GLN A 203 -1.76 -23.22 7.95
N HIS A 204 -1.93 -21.89 8.03
CA HIS A 204 -2.28 -21.24 9.29
C HIS A 204 -3.73 -21.52 9.71
N PRO A 205 -3.99 -22.06 10.93
CA PRO A 205 -5.34 -22.47 11.36
C PRO A 205 -6.34 -21.31 11.45
N ASN A 206 -5.85 -20.08 11.66
CA ASN A 206 -6.68 -18.87 11.76
C ASN A 206 -6.80 -18.10 10.44
N ILE A 207 -6.26 -18.59 9.32
CA ILE A 207 -6.40 -17.96 8.01
C ILE A 207 -7.25 -18.83 7.09
N GLU A 208 -8.30 -18.24 6.54
CA GLU A 208 -9.07 -18.85 5.46
C GLU A 208 -8.83 -18.09 4.16
N ILE A 209 -8.23 -18.80 3.19
CA ILE A 209 -7.93 -18.21 1.88
C ILE A 209 -9.14 -18.39 0.96
N LEU A 210 -9.67 -17.29 0.47
CA LEU A 210 -10.76 -17.22 -0.49
C LEU A 210 -10.21 -16.78 -1.84
N THR A 211 -9.53 -17.69 -2.55
CA THR A 211 -9.04 -17.45 -3.92
C THR A 211 -10.15 -17.59 -4.95
N TYR A 212 -9.95 -16.98 -6.12
CA TYR A 212 -10.89 -16.93 -7.23
C TYR A 212 -12.23 -16.32 -6.81
N SER A 213 -12.15 -15.28 -5.96
CA SER A 213 -13.30 -14.70 -5.26
C SER A 213 -13.21 -13.17 -5.23
N GLU A 214 -14.36 -12.50 -5.33
CA GLU A 214 -14.45 -11.04 -5.38
C GLU A 214 -15.49 -10.53 -4.37
N LEU A 215 -15.21 -9.37 -3.77
CA LEU A 215 -16.15 -8.66 -2.93
C LEU A 215 -17.26 -8.03 -3.80
N THR A 216 -18.53 -8.24 -3.43
CA THR A 216 -19.69 -7.72 -4.19
C THR A 216 -20.51 -6.69 -3.41
N SER A 217 -20.55 -6.78 -2.09
CA SER A 217 -21.17 -5.74 -1.26
C SER A 217 -20.64 -5.73 0.17
N VAL A 218 -20.74 -4.57 0.80
CA VAL A 218 -20.44 -4.36 2.22
C VAL A 218 -21.60 -3.59 2.85
N ASN A 219 -22.10 -4.08 3.98
CA ASN A 219 -23.16 -3.46 4.76
C ASN A 219 -22.73 -3.42 6.24
N GLY A 220 -23.40 -2.60 7.05
CA GLY A 220 -23.09 -2.46 8.47
C GLY A 220 -22.16 -1.28 8.73
N GLY A 221 -21.36 -1.37 9.78
CA GLY A 221 -20.47 -0.28 10.22
C GLY A 221 -19.28 -0.78 11.02
N PRO A 222 -18.46 0.15 11.52
CA PRO A 222 -17.25 -0.17 12.27
C PRO A 222 -17.49 -1.20 13.37
N GLY A 223 -16.73 -2.29 13.35
CA GLY A 223 -16.86 -3.39 14.29
C GLY A 223 -17.84 -4.50 13.90
N ASN A 224 -18.76 -4.26 12.95
CA ASN A 224 -19.81 -5.20 12.54
C ASN A 224 -20.19 -5.03 11.07
N TYR A 225 -19.28 -5.36 10.18
CA TYR A 225 -19.54 -5.41 8.75
C TYR A 225 -20.10 -6.77 8.33
N THR A 226 -21.07 -6.74 7.42
CA THR A 226 -21.55 -7.90 6.68
C THR A 226 -21.08 -7.77 5.24
N VAL A 227 -20.23 -8.69 4.79
CA VAL A 227 -19.63 -8.68 3.46
C VAL A 227 -20.15 -9.82 2.62
N LYS A 228 -20.49 -9.56 1.36
CA LYS A 228 -20.85 -10.59 0.38
C LYS A 228 -19.69 -10.82 -0.57
N ILE A 229 -19.33 -12.08 -0.75
CA ILE A 229 -18.21 -12.53 -1.56
C ILE A 229 -18.76 -13.46 -2.65
N HIS A 230 -18.51 -13.11 -3.90
CA HIS A 230 -18.78 -13.94 -5.05
C HIS A 230 -17.59 -14.88 -5.31
N LYS A 231 -17.78 -16.18 -5.12
CA LYS A 231 -16.81 -17.22 -5.39
C LYS A 231 -17.06 -17.79 -6.77
N LYS A 232 -16.14 -17.54 -7.70
CA LYS A 232 -16.21 -18.12 -9.04
C LYS A 232 -16.01 -19.64 -8.98
N ALA A 233 -16.75 -20.37 -9.78
CA ALA A 233 -16.62 -21.82 -9.89
C ALA A 233 -15.21 -22.21 -10.34
N ARG A 234 -14.45 -22.80 -9.46
CA ARG A 234 -13.09 -23.29 -9.73
C ARG A 234 -13.09 -24.52 -10.60
N ARG A 235 -14.16 -25.28 -10.57
CA ARG A 235 -14.41 -26.57 -11.26
C ARG A 235 -13.38 -27.64 -10.95
N VAL A 236 -12.54 -27.42 -9.96
CA VAL A 236 -11.56 -28.36 -9.43
C VAL A 236 -11.60 -28.31 -7.92
N ASN A 237 -11.87 -29.42 -7.30
CA ASN A 237 -12.01 -29.52 -5.85
C ASN A 237 -10.64 -29.35 -5.16
N LEU A 238 -10.52 -28.32 -4.33
CA LEU A 238 -9.28 -27.98 -3.62
C LEU A 238 -8.82 -29.09 -2.66
N ALA A 239 -9.75 -29.82 -2.04
CA ALA A 239 -9.41 -30.84 -1.06
C ALA A 239 -8.88 -32.13 -1.73
N THR A 240 -9.41 -32.51 -2.90
CA THR A 240 -9.10 -33.76 -3.55
C THR A 240 -8.07 -33.67 -4.68
N CYS A 241 -7.86 -32.47 -5.25
CA CYS A 241 -6.85 -32.26 -6.28
C CYS A 241 -5.43 -32.50 -5.73
N ILE A 242 -4.67 -33.37 -6.37
CA ILE A 242 -3.28 -33.71 -5.99
C ILE A 242 -2.21 -32.90 -6.79
N GLY A 243 -2.62 -32.04 -7.72
CA GLY A 243 -1.70 -31.22 -8.50
C GLY A 243 -0.87 -31.95 -9.57
N CYS A 244 -1.27 -33.17 -9.99
CA CYS A 244 -0.45 -34.04 -10.84
C CYS A 244 -0.20 -33.59 -12.28
N GLY A 245 -0.95 -32.62 -12.81
CA GLY A 245 -0.74 -32.06 -14.15
C GLY A 245 -1.44 -32.77 -15.32
N THR A 246 -1.88 -34.02 -15.16
CA THR A 246 -2.45 -34.83 -16.27
C THR A 246 -3.61 -34.11 -17.00
N CYS A 247 -4.46 -33.39 -16.27
CA CYS A 247 -5.57 -32.65 -16.84
C CYS A 247 -5.11 -31.51 -17.75
N ALA A 248 -4.05 -30.82 -17.39
CA ALA A 248 -3.49 -29.72 -18.19
C ALA A 248 -2.75 -30.22 -19.43
N GLU A 249 -1.97 -31.29 -19.30
CA GLU A 249 -1.28 -31.90 -20.48
C GLU A 249 -2.26 -32.24 -21.59
N LYS A 250 -3.40 -32.82 -21.26
CA LYS A 250 -4.40 -33.29 -22.22
C LYS A 250 -5.40 -32.23 -22.65
N CYS A 251 -5.38 -31.05 -22.02
CA CYS A 251 -6.29 -29.95 -22.38
C CYS A 251 -5.98 -29.39 -23.78
N PRO A 252 -6.95 -29.36 -24.71
CA PRO A 252 -6.73 -28.83 -26.06
C PRO A 252 -6.69 -27.30 -26.11
N SER A 253 -7.37 -26.63 -25.20
CA SER A 253 -7.51 -25.17 -25.19
C SER A 253 -6.25 -24.49 -24.66
N LYS A 254 -5.87 -23.39 -25.28
CA LYS A 254 -4.73 -22.55 -24.90
C LYS A 254 -5.17 -21.10 -24.88
N SER A 255 -4.67 -20.33 -23.95
CA SER A 255 -4.84 -18.86 -23.81
C SER A 255 -3.53 -18.21 -23.39
N PRO A 256 -3.35 -16.90 -23.59
CA PRO A 256 -2.21 -16.18 -23.03
C PRO A 256 -2.15 -16.37 -21.51
N SER A 257 -0.94 -16.51 -20.97
CA SER A 257 -0.70 -16.60 -19.53
C SER A 257 -0.67 -15.20 -18.92
N GLU A 258 -1.62 -14.90 -18.06
CA GLU A 258 -1.67 -13.63 -17.32
C GLU A 258 -0.47 -13.52 -16.37
N PHE A 259 -0.04 -14.63 -15.78
CA PHE A 259 1.14 -14.67 -14.92
C PHE A 259 2.42 -14.32 -15.65
N ASP A 260 2.52 -14.67 -16.95
CA ASP A 260 3.65 -14.29 -17.79
C ASP A 260 3.38 -13.01 -18.59
N SER A 261 2.43 -12.19 -18.16
CA SER A 261 2.07 -10.94 -18.85
C SER A 261 1.74 -11.13 -20.34
N GLY A 262 1.11 -12.26 -20.70
CA GLY A 262 0.76 -12.60 -22.06
C GLY A 262 1.91 -13.13 -22.93
N THR A 263 3.14 -13.23 -22.42
CA THR A 263 4.33 -13.64 -23.19
C THR A 263 4.45 -15.16 -23.40
N SER A 264 3.63 -15.95 -22.72
CA SER A 264 3.52 -17.39 -22.90
C SER A 264 2.06 -17.84 -23.05
N LEU A 265 1.86 -19.10 -23.41
CA LEU A 265 0.53 -19.72 -23.50
C LEU A 265 0.34 -20.72 -22.36
N ARG A 266 -0.79 -20.62 -21.66
CA ARG A 266 -1.25 -21.61 -20.69
C ARG A 266 -2.46 -22.40 -21.19
N LYS A 267 -2.78 -23.50 -20.55
CA LYS A 267 -4.00 -24.27 -20.79
C LYS A 267 -5.21 -23.64 -20.11
N ALA A 268 -6.42 -23.96 -20.59
CA ALA A 268 -7.65 -23.51 -19.91
C ALA A 268 -7.81 -24.14 -18.51
N ILE A 269 -7.24 -25.32 -18.25
CA ILE A 269 -7.08 -25.86 -16.90
C ILE A 269 -5.61 -25.73 -16.51
N TYR A 270 -5.31 -25.02 -15.43
CA TYR A 270 -3.94 -24.60 -15.11
C TYR A 270 -3.71 -24.35 -13.62
N ILE A 271 -2.46 -24.31 -13.24
CA ILE A 271 -1.94 -23.69 -12.01
C ILE A 271 -1.17 -22.44 -12.47
N PRO A 272 -1.36 -21.26 -11.88
CA PRO A 272 -0.72 -20.02 -12.35
C PRO A 272 0.81 -20.07 -12.38
N PHE A 273 1.44 -20.65 -11.37
CA PHE A 273 2.88 -20.89 -11.29
C PHE A 273 3.18 -22.03 -10.29
N PRO A 274 4.38 -22.64 -10.34
CA PRO A 274 4.68 -23.86 -9.57
C PRO A 274 4.53 -23.74 -8.06
N GLN A 275 4.82 -22.55 -7.47
CA GLN A 275 4.73 -22.29 -6.03
C GLN A 275 3.39 -21.70 -5.61
N ALA A 276 2.36 -21.76 -6.46
CA ALA A 276 1.03 -21.22 -6.16
C ALA A 276 0.44 -21.77 -4.85
N VAL A 277 -0.25 -20.92 -4.11
CA VAL A 277 -1.01 -21.32 -2.91
C VAL A 277 -2.45 -20.82 -3.05
N PRO A 278 -3.42 -21.74 -3.08
CA PRO A 278 -3.30 -23.20 -3.05
C PRO A 278 -2.65 -23.75 -4.33
N ASN A 279 -1.77 -24.78 -4.20
CA ASN A 279 -1.17 -25.44 -5.34
C ASN A 279 -2.15 -26.47 -5.95
N LYS A 280 -3.20 -25.95 -6.54
CA LYS A 280 -4.32 -26.72 -7.10
C LYS A 280 -4.76 -26.13 -8.42
N TYR A 281 -5.19 -26.98 -9.34
CA TYR A 281 -5.69 -26.55 -10.64
C TYR A 281 -6.97 -25.72 -10.52
N LEU A 282 -7.22 -24.91 -11.53
CA LEU A 282 -8.50 -24.22 -11.76
C LEU A 282 -8.80 -24.20 -13.25
N ILE A 283 -10.06 -24.00 -13.60
CA ILE A 283 -10.51 -23.90 -14.98
C ILE A 283 -10.91 -22.46 -15.28
N ASP A 284 -10.25 -21.90 -16.29
CA ASP A 284 -10.60 -20.63 -16.91
C ASP A 284 -11.88 -20.83 -17.72
N ALA A 285 -12.98 -20.27 -17.24
CA ALA A 285 -14.29 -20.37 -17.86
C ALA A 285 -14.35 -19.75 -19.26
N GLU A 286 -13.61 -18.66 -19.48
CA GLU A 286 -13.64 -17.93 -20.75
C GLU A 286 -12.98 -18.69 -21.89
N HIS A 287 -11.96 -19.50 -21.57
CA HIS A 287 -11.19 -20.25 -22.58
C HIS A 287 -11.45 -21.76 -22.55
N CYS A 288 -12.30 -22.25 -21.65
CA CYS A 288 -12.64 -23.66 -21.56
C CYS A 288 -13.68 -24.06 -22.63
N THR A 289 -13.33 -24.95 -23.55
CA THR A 289 -14.24 -25.44 -24.60
C THR A 289 -15.53 -26.02 -24.05
N TYR A 290 -15.49 -26.72 -22.89
CA TYR A 290 -16.71 -27.25 -22.25
C TYR A 290 -17.61 -26.12 -21.76
N VAL A 291 -17.08 -25.18 -21.00
CA VAL A 291 -17.87 -24.07 -20.44
C VAL A 291 -18.48 -23.21 -21.55
N GLN A 292 -17.75 -23.00 -22.64
CA GLN A 292 -18.21 -22.17 -23.78
C GLN A 292 -19.19 -22.89 -24.71
N SER A 293 -19.08 -24.20 -24.85
CA SER A 293 -19.85 -24.90 -25.91
C SER A 293 -20.49 -26.24 -25.48
N GLY A 294 -20.29 -26.67 -24.25
CA GLY A 294 -20.73 -27.97 -23.76
C GLY A 294 -19.97 -29.19 -24.34
N LYS A 295 -18.95 -28.93 -25.18
CA LYS A 295 -18.25 -29.99 -25.94
C LYS A 295 -16.83 -30.14 -25.41
N CYS A 296 -16.50 -31.07 -24.66
CA CYS A 296 -15.17 -31.46 -24.17
C CYS A 296 -15.17 -31.72 -22.68
N ARG A 297 -14.92 -32.96 -22.30
CA ARG A 297 -14.76 -33.42 -20.90
C ARG A 297 -13.44 -34.16 -20.72
N VAL A 298 -12.39 -33.80 -21.45
CA VAL A 298 -11.13 -34.54 -21.46
C VAL A 298 -10.46 -34.49 -20.08
N CYS A 299 -10.35 -33.33 -19.46
CA CYS A 299 -9.72 -33.14 -18.14
C CYS A 299 -10.41 -34.00 -17.04
N GLU A 300 -11.73 -34.07 -17.06
CA GLU A 300 -12.51 -34.86 -16.13
C GLU A 300 -12.24 -36.37 -16.34
N LYS A 301 -12.20 -36.83 -17.60
CA LYS A 301 -11.97 -38.24 -17.94
C LYS A 301 -10.55 -38.74 -17.62
N VAL A 302 -9.55 -37.89 -17.73
CA VAL A 302 -8.14 -38.26 -17.48
C VAL A 302 -7.68 -38.00 -16.04
N CYS A 303 -8.52 -37.38 -15.22
CA CYS A 303 -8.17 -37.13 -13.83
C CYS A 303 -8.06 -38.45 -13.05
N PRO A 304 -6.91 -38.73 -12.40
CA PRO A 304 -6.74 -39.96 -11.64
C PRO A 304 -7.57 -39.98 -10.35
N VAL A 305 -8.13 -38.83 -9.94
CA VAL A 305 -8.97 -38.73 -8.74
C VAL A 305 -10.43 -38.55 -9.16
N PRO A 306 -11.28 -39.56 -8.99
CA PRO A 306 -12.69 -39.50 -9.36
C PRO A 306 -13.41 -38.36 -8.63
N GLY A 307 -14.21 -37.58 -9.38
CA GLY A 307 -14.99 -36.46 -8.82
C GLY A 307 -14.17 -35.22 -8.43
N CYS A 308 -12.87 -35.21 -8.66
CA CYS A 308 -12.02 -34.05 -8.41
C CYS A 308 -12.35 -32.89 -9.33
N ILE A 309 -12.72 -33.15 -10.58
CA ILE A 309 -13.11 -32.13 -11.56
C ILE A 309 -14.62 -32.19 -11.74
N ASN A 310 -15.28 -31.08 -11.48
CA ASN A 310 -16.72 -30.86 -11.69
C ASN A 310 -16.91 -29.70 -12.66
N LEU A 311 -17.08 -29.99 -13.93
CA LEU A 311 -17.23 -28.97 -14.97
C LEU A 311 -18.55 -28.19 -14.87
N ASP A 312 -19.55 -28.77 -14.18
CA ASP A 312 -20.89 -28.21 -14.00
C ASP A 312 -21.01 -27.37 -12.70
N GLU A 313 -19.90 -27.21 -11.94
CA GLU A 313 -19.85 -26.35 -10.74
C GLU A 313 -20.28 -24.92 -11.09
N GLN A 314 -21.14 -24.36 -10.25
CA GLN A 314 -21.66 -23.00 -10.39
C GLN A 314 -20.97 -22.05 -9.41
N ASP A 315 -20.97 -20.77 -9.76
CA ASP A 315 -20.55 -19.71 -8.87
C ASP A 315 -21.41 -19.69 -7.59
N GLN A 316 -20.82 -19.23 -6.50
CA GLN A 316 -21.47 -19.19 -5.19
C GLN A 316 -21.29 -17.83 -4.53
N ASP A 317 -22.35 -17.31 -3.92
CA ASP A 317 -22.27 -16.14 -3.06
C ASP A 317 -22.20 -16.59 -1.60
N VAL A 318 -21.23 -16.03 -0.86
CA VAL A 318 -21.01 -16.30 0.56
C VAL A 318 -21.14 -14.99 1.32
N GLU A 319 -21.84 -15.02 2.44
CA GLU A 319 -21.96 -13.88 3.35
C GLU A 319 -21.12 -14.15 4.61
N LEU A 320 -20.25 -13.17 4.98
CA LEU A 320 -19.41 -13.25 6.16
C LEU A 320 -19.61 -12.01 7.03
N LYS A 321 -19.48 -12.19 8.34
CA LYS A 321 -19.43 -11.10 9.31
C LYS A 321 -17.97 -10.84 9.69
N VAL A 322 -17.55 -9.57 9.67
CA VAL A 322 -16.19 -9.16 10.01
C VAL A 322 -16.23 -7.85 10.78
N GLY A 323 -15.31 -7.66 11.72
CA GLY A 323 -15.24 -6.43 12.49
C GLY A 323 -14.45 -5.34 11.78
N GLN A 324 -13.45 -5.74 11.00
CA GLN A 324 -12.52 -4.82 10.35
C GLN A 324 -12.11 -5.33 8.96
N ILE A 325 -11.67 -4.40 8.11
CA ILE A 325 -11.30 -4.68 6.72
C ILE A 325 -9.94 -4.03 6.44
N ILE A 326 -9.02 -4.77 5.80
CA ILE A 326 -7.77 -4.22 5.26
C ILE A 326 -7.82 -4.32 3.74
N VAL A 327 -7.66 -3.19 3.05
CA VAL A 327 -7.56 -3.12 1.59
C VAL A 327 -6.09 -3.17 1.19
N ALA A 328 -5.71 -4.24 0.48
CA ALA A 328 -4.34 -4.53 0.06
C ALA A 328 -4.27 -4.96 -1.41
N THR A 329 -5.07 -4.33 -2.27
CA THR A 329 -5.33 -4.73 -3.67
C THR A 329 -4.17 -4.46 -4.63
N GLY A 330 -3.14 -3.75 -4.19
CA GLY A 330 -1.95 -3.47 -5.00
C GLY A 330 -2.18 -2.47 -6.13
N PHE A 331 -1.62 -2.74 -7.30
CA PHE A 331 -1.55 -1.82 -8.43
C PHE A 331 -1.66 -2.59 -9.77
N GLN A 332 -1.74 -1.84 -10.86
CA GLN A 332 -1.47 -2.33 -12.21
C GLN A 332 -0.38 -1.49 -12.86
N LEU A 333 0.25 -2.01 -13.92
CA LEU A 333 1.20 -1.25 -14.69
C LEU A 333 0.48 -0.34 -15.70
N PHE A 334 1.06 0.84 -15.91
CA PHE A 334 0.67 1.70 -17.02
C PHE A 334 0.77 0.95 -18.35
N ASN A 335 -0.24 1.07 -19.18
CA ASN A 335 -0.24 0.45 -20.50
C ASN A 335 0.55 1.32 -21.51
N PRO A 336 1.77 0.91 -21.92
CA PRO A 336 2.60 1.72 -22.81
C PRO A 336 2.06 1.88 -24.24
N SER A 337 1.03 1.13 -24.64
CA SER A 337 0.39 1.34 -25.94
C SER A 337 -0.23 2.73 -26.09
N LYS A 338 -0.54 3.39 -24.96
CA LYS A 338 -0.99 4.78 -24.93
C LYS A 338 0.09 5.76 -25.40
N VAL A 339 1.37 5.37 -25.37
CA VAL A 339 2.54 6.17 -25.76
C VAL A 339 3.04 5.67 -27.13
N GLU A 340 2.31 6.01 -28.19
CA GLU A 340 2.53 5.48 -29.55
C GLU A 340 3.98 5.66 -30.06
N GLN A 341 4.64 6.76 -29.65
CA GLN A 341 6.01 7.06 -30.06
C GLN A 341 7.05 6.03 -29.57
N PHE A 342 6.71 5.20 -28.57
CA PHE A 342 7.61 4.13 -28.10
C PHE A 342 7.42 2.80 -28.83
N GLY A 343 6.36 2.68 -29.66
CA GLY A 343 6.17 1.53 -30.55
C GLY A 343 5.88 0.20 -29.83
N TYR A 344 5.41 0.24 -28.56
CA TYR A 344 4.96 -0.95 -27.86
C TYR A 344 3.76 -1.58 -28.60
N GLY A 345 3.80 -2.90 -28.77
CA GLY A 345 2.82 -3.63 -29.58
C GLY A 345 3.03 -3.55 -31.09
N LYS A 346 3.82 -2.56 -31.55
CA LYS A 346 4.20 -2.40 -32.98
C LYS A 346 5.52 -3.09 -33.28
N TYR A 347 6.52 -2.90 -32.41
CA TYR A 347 7.84 -3.52 -32.59
C TYR A 347 7.97 -4.71 -31.64
N PRO A 348 8.36 -5.90 -32.14
CA PRO A 348 8.32 -7.13 -31.35
C PRO A 348 9.23 -7.11 -30.12
N ASN A 349 10.37 -6.42 -30.19
CA ASN A 349 11.37 -6.36 -29.12
C ASN A 349 11.28 -5.09 -28.28
N VAL A 350 10.14 -4.41 -28.27
CA VAL A 350 9.80 -3.37 -27.30
C VAL A 350 8.89 -4.00 -26.25
N LEU A 351 9.41 -4.15 -25.03
CA LEU A 351 8.78 -4.89 -23.91
C LEU A 351 8.47 -3.97 -22.75
N THR A 352 7.48 -4.31 -21.95
CA THR A 352 7.33 -3.72 -20.61
C THR A 352 8.36 -4.32 -19.65
N SER A 353 8.63 -3.61 -18.56
CA SER A 353 9.47 -4.12 -17.47
C SER A 353 8.96 -5.45 -16.92
N LEU A 354 7.64 -5.66 -16.81
CA LEU A 354 7.08 -6.91 -16.28
C LEU A 354 7.18 -8.07 -17.28
N GLU A 355 6.97 -7.83 -18.59
CA GLU A 355 7.22 -8.85 -19.62
C GLU A 355 8.69 -9.29 -19.59
N PHE A 356 9.61 -8.33 -19.43
CA PHE A 356 11.03 -8.64 -19.35
C PHE A 356 11.37 -9.37 -18.03
N GLU A 357 10.76 -8.99 -16.91
CA GLU A 357 10.89 -9.70 -15.63
C GLU A 357 10.49 -11.18 -15.76
N ARG A 358 9.42 -11.45 -16.52
CA ARG A 358 9.00 -12.84 -16.79
C ARG A 358 9.94 -13.56 -17.74
N LEU A 359 10.49 -12.87 -18.74
CA LEU A 359 11.46 -13.43 -19.66
C LEU A 359 12.72 -13.93 -18.95
N ILE A 360 13.25 -13.12 -18.02
CA ILE A 360 14.49 -13.45 -17.29
C ILE A 360 14.30 -14.42 -16.14
N ASN A 361 13.07 -14.71 -15.75
CA ASN A 361 12.78 -15.62 -14.63
C ASN A 361 12.94 -17.09 -15.07
N ALA A 362 13.55 -17.90 -14.20
CA ALA A 362 13.77 -19.33 -14.46
C ALA A 362 12.46 -20.13 -14.68
N ALA A 363 11.34 -19.66 -14.13
CA ALA A 363 10.00 -20.23 -14.36
C ALA A 363 9.23 -19.52 -15.48
N GLY A 364 9.87 -18.61 -16.21
CA GLY A 364 9.30 -17.87 -17.32
C GLY A 364 9.32 -18.63 -18.65
N PRO A 365 8.88 -17.97 -19.75
CA PRO A 365 8.63 -18.63 -21.04
C PRO A 365 9.87 -19.32 -21.66
N THR A 366 11.07 -18.84 -21.36
CA THR A 366 12.34 -19.33 -21.94
C THR A 366 13.24 -20.02 -20.93
N GLY A 367 12.76 -20.26 -19.70
CA GLY A 367 13.59 -20.77 -18.61
C GLY A 367 14.66 -19.76 -18.15
N GLY A 368 14.41 -18.47 -18.37
CA GLY A 368 15.29 -17.37 -17.94
C GLY A 368 16.31 -16.91 -18.98
N ASN A 369 16.27 -17.44 -20.19
CA ASN A 369 17.13 -16.98 -21.30
C ASN A 369 16.54 -15.72 -21.94
N ILE A 370 17.39 -14.71 -22.19
CA ILE A 370 16.99 -13.48 -22.88
C ILE A 370 17.09 -13.72 -24.37
N THR A 371 15.94 -13.77 -25.06
CA THR A 371 15.86 -14.05 -26.49
C THR A 371 14.97 -13.03 -27.20
N PHE A 372 15.07 -12.95 -28.53
CA PHE A 372 14.13 -12.19 -29.35
C PHE A 372 12.74 -12.84 -29.38
N ARG A 373 11.71 -12.02 -29.59
CA ARG A 373 10.39 -12.52 -29.97
C ARG A 373 10.41 -13.03 -31.41
N THR A 374 9.76 -14.16 -31.64
CA THR A 374 9.51 -14.75 -32.96
C THR A 374 8.02 -14.88 -33.21
N GLN A 375 7.62 -15.11 -34.44
CA GLN A 375 6.23 -15.40 -34.76
C GLN A 375 5.98 -16.92 -34.76
N ASP A 376 4.95 -17.34 -34.02
CA ASP A 376 4.46 -18.72 -34.13
C ASP A 376 3.79 -18.99 -35.51
N LYS A 377 3.38 -20.23 -35.76
CA LYS A 377 2.69 -20.63 -37.00
C LYS A 377 1.37 -19.89 -37.27
N LYS A 378 0.84 -19.16 -36.28
CA LYS A 378 -0.39 -18.36 -36.38
C LYS A 378 -0.12 -16.87 -36.49
N GLY A 379 1.16 -16.46 -36.50
CA GLY A 379 1.58 -15.07 -36.57
C GLY A 379 1.60 -14.35 -35.23
N ASN A 380 1.43 -15.04 -34.09
CA ASN A 380 1.51 -14.43 -32.77
C ASN A 380 2.97 -14.28 -32.33
N TRP A 381 3.29 -13.15 -31.72
CA TRP A 381 4.60 -12.93 -31.12
C TRP A 381 4.79 -13.76 -29.84
N VAL A 382 5.81 -14.60 -29.82
CA VAL A 382 6.15 -15.51 -28.72
C VAL A 382 7.64 -15.47 -28.42
N PHE A 383 8.05 -15.83 -27.21
CA PHE A 383 9.44 -16.07 -26.88
C PHE A 383 9.75 -17.58 -27.01
N GLU A 384 10.78 -17.89 -27.78
CA GLU A 384 11.26 -19.27 -27.96
C GLU A 384 12.78 -19.32 -27.79
N ASN A 385 13.27 -20.40 -27.17
CA ASN A 385 14.72 -20.63 -27.06
C ASN A 385 15.33 -20.82 -28.46
N GLY A 386 16.51 -20.22 -28.66
CA GLY A 386 17.21 -20.28 -29.94
C GLY A 386 16.85 -19.20 -30.95
N ALA A 387 15.99 -18.25 -30.61
CA ALA A 387 15.66 -17.10 -31.47
C ALA A 387 16.78 -16.05 -31.61
N GLY A 388 17.93 -16.29 -30.96
CA GLY A 388 19.05 -15.34 -30.86
C GLY A 388 19.00 -14.46 -29.60
N GLU A 389 20.15 -13.90 -29.26
CA GLU A 389 20.34 -13.06 -28.07
C GLU A 389 20.61 -11.62 -28.47
N PRO A 390 20.05 -10.62 -27.75
CA PRO A 390 20.35 -9.21 -28.02
C PRO A 390 21.79 -8.85 -27.60
N GLN A 391 22.45 -8.08 -28.43
CA GLN A 391 23.80 -7.53 -28.16
C GLN A 391 23.72 -6.16 -27.49
N SER A 392 22.54 -5.53 -27.52
CA SER A 392 22.31 -4.21 -26.94
C SER A 392 20.87 -4.04 -26.49
N ILE A 393 20.70 -3.55 -25.26
CA ILE A 393 19.39 -3.36 -24.62
C ILE A 393 19.31 -1.94 -24.05
N ALA A 394 18.21 -1.24 -24.33
CA ALA A 394 17.92 0.04 -23.73
C ALA A 394 16.76 -0.07 -22.72
N ILE A 395 16.87 0.59 -21.57
CA ILE A 395 15.83 0.71 -20.56
C ILE A 395 15.40 2.17 -20.51
N ILE A 396 14.12 2.44 -20.76
CA ILE A 396 13.54 3.79 -20.75
C ILE A 396 12.73 3.97 -19.48
N HIS A 397 13.14 4.92 -18.64
CA HIS A 397 12.48 5.23 -17.38
C HIS A 397 11.22 6.08 -17.55
N CYS A 398 10.39 6.14 -16.50
CA CYS A 398 9.24 7.02 -16.34
C CYS A 398 8.19 6.89 -17.47
N VAL A 399 8.00 5.70 -18.05
CA VAL A 399 6.98 5.50 -19.07
C VAL A 399 5.59 5.58 -18.43
N GLY A 400 4.82 6.61 -18.79
CA GLY A 400 3.51 6.92 -18.21
C GLY A 400 3.55 7.59 -16.83
N SER A 401 4.76 7.90 -16.29
CA SER A 401 4.94 8.64 -15.03
C SER A 401 5.71 9.93 -15.27
N ARG A 402 5.50 10.97 -14.42
CA ARG A 402 6.15 12.27 -14.53
C ARG A 402 5.90 12.93 -15.89
N ASP A 403 4.70 12.75 -16.39
CA ASP A 403 4.24 13.24 -17.69
C ASP A 403 2.80 13.75 -17.53
N GLU A 404 2.59 15.03 -17.84
CA GLU A 404 1.29 15.70 -17.69
C GLU A 404 0.20 15.12 -18.60
N ASN A 405 0.59 14.44 -19.70
CA ASN A 405 -0.37 13.79 -20.58
C ASN A 405 -0.92 12.46 -20.03
N TYR A 406 -0.26 11.91 -19.00
CA TYR A 406 -0.63 10.61 -18.38
C TYR A 406 -0.71 10.75 -16.87
N HIS A 407 0.41 10.55 -16.17
CA HIS A 407 0.48 10.69 -14.71
C HIS A 407 1.60 11.66 -14.32
N ALA A 408 1.23 12.77 -13.69
CA ALA A 408 2.20 13.76 -13.21
C ALA A 408 3.07 13.23 -12.05
N TYR A 409 2.59 12.23 -11.29
CA TYR A 409 3.31 11.66 -10.17
C TYR A 409 4.48 10.75 -10.59
N CYS A 410 5.42 10.55 -9.68
CA CYS A 410 6.48 9.55 -9.79
C CYS A 410 6.02 8.22 -9.19
N SER A 411 6.23 7.12 -9.93
CA SER A 411 5.93 5.75 -9.44
C SER A 411 6.96 5.21 -8.44
N LYS A 412 7.88 6.01 -7.95
CA LYS A 412 8.90 5.75 -6.91
C LYS A 412 9.88 4.60 -7.19
N VAL A 413 9.42 3.49 -7.71
CA VAL A 413 10.18 2.23 -7.82
C VAL A 413 10.85 2.00 -9.16
N CYS A 414 10.47 2.77 -10.21
CA CYS A 414 10.96 2.53 -11.58
C CYS A 414 12.48 2.57 -11.69
N CYS A 415 13.14 3.55 -11.06
CA CYS A 415 14.59 3.66 -11.11
C CYS A 415 15.26 2.41 -10.53
N MET A 416 14.80 1.96 -9.36
CA MET A 416 15.41 0.83 -8.68
C MET A 416 15.19 -0.50 -9.38
N TYR A 417 13.98 -0.75 -9.88
CA TYR A 417 13.77 -1.99 -10.63
C TYR A 417 14.44 -1.98 -12.01
N SER A 418 14.61 -0.81 -12.64
CA SER A 418 15.39 -0.69 -13.89
C SER A 418 16.86 -1.03 -13.66
N LEU A 419 17.47 -0.46 -12.63
CA LEU A 419 18.84 -0.82 -12.22
C LEU A 419 18.98 -2.33 -11.97
N LYS A 420 17.98 -2.96 -11.30
CA LYS A 420 17.97 -4.41 -11.11
C LYS A 420 17.90 -5.15 -12.45
N LEU A 421 17.03 -4.72 -13.37
CA LEU A 421 16.93 -5.35 -14.71
C LEU A 421 18.23 -5.19 -15.51
N ALA A 422 18.87 -4.02 -15.44
CA ALA A 422 20.17 -3.79 -16.06
C ALA A 422 21.26 -4.74 -15.53
N HIS A 423 21.31 -4.92 -14.20
CA HIS A 423 22.19 -5.91 -13.56
C HIS A 423 21.92 -7.33 -14.10
N LEU A 424 20.65 -7.75 -14.13
CA LEU A 424 20.28 -9.09 -14.59
C LEU A 424 20.60 -9.33 -16.06
N VAL A 425 20.55 -8.28 -16.91
CA VAL A 425 21.06 -8.36 -18.27
C VAL A 425 22.56 -8.60 -18.26
N LYS A 426 23.33 -7.82 -17.51
CA LYS A 426 24.79 -7.98 -17.42
C LYS A 426 25.19 -9.32 -16.81
N GLU A 427 24.44 -9.84 -15.84
CA GLU A 427 24.66 -11.18 -15.26
C GLU A 427 24.45 -12.31 -16.29
N LYS A 428 23.43 -12.20 -17.15
CA LYS A 428 23.07 -13.25 -18.11
C LYS A 428 23.75 -13.10 -19.47
N LEU A 429 23.95 -11.87 -19.92
CA LEU A 429 24.54 -11.52 -21.21
C LEU A 429 25.74 -10.59 -20.98
N HIS A 430 26.86 -11.12 -20.49
CA HIS A 430 28.07 -10.33 -20.15
C HIS A 430 28.57 -9.45 -21.30
N HIS A 431 28.31 -9.85 -22.55
CA HIS A 431 28.74 -9.16 -23.77
C HIS A 431 27.80 -8.02 -24.17
N ALA A 432 26.55 -7.99 -23.66
CA ALA A 432 25.54 -7.03 -24.11
C ALA A 432 25.82 -5.62 -23.56
N ASP A 433 25.69 -4.62 -24.43
CA ASP A 433 25.65 -3.22 -24.03
C ASP A 433 24.28 -2.89 -23.42
N VAL A 434 24.27 -2.26 -22.23
CA VAL A 434 23.05 -1.83 -21.55
C VAL A 434 23.05 -0.31 -21.42
N PHE A 435 21.95 0.33 -21.83
CA PHE A 435 21.73 1.76 -21.80
C PHE A 435 20.52 2.09 -20.93
N GLU A 436 20.66 2.97 -19.93
CA GLU A 436 19.54 3.49 -19.16
C GLU A 436 19.27 4.95 -19.47
N TYR A 437 18.05 5.26 -19.91
CA TYR A 437 17.56 6.61 -20.21
C TYR A 437 16.68 7.10 -19.07
N TYR A 438 17.12 8.10 -18.32
CA TYR A 438 16.45 8.56 -17.12
C TYR A 438 16.42 10.09 -16.99
N ILE A 439 15.40 10.65 -16.35
CA ILE A 439 15.27 12.09 -16.09
C ILE A 439 16.15 12.49 -14.90
N ASP A 440 15.93 11.87 -13.76
CA ASP A 440 16.77 11.88 -12.55
C ASP A 440 16.69 10.53 -11.84
N MET A 441 17.75 10.12 -11.19
CA MET A 441 17.79 8.85 -10.46
C MET A 441 17.20 9.03 -9.06
N ARG A 442 16.23 8.18 -8.72
CA ARG A 442 15.55 8.17 -7.43
C ARG A 442 15.92 6.92 -6.64
N ALA A 443 17.02 7.03 -5.88
CA ALA A 443 17.64 5.96 -5.10
C ALA A 443 17.71 6.38 -3.62
N PHE A 444 16.55 6.63 -2.98
CA PHE A 444 16.47 7.25 -1.65
C PHE A 444 16.27 6.28 -0.48
N GLY A 445 16.20 4.96 -0.75
CA GLY A 445 16.11 3.93 0.28
C GLY A 445 17.47 3.54 0.86
N LYS A 446 17.47 2.76 1.95
CA LYS A 446 18.69 2.23 2.56
C LYS A 446 19.40 1.27 1.61
N GLY A 447 20.65 1.58 1.25
CA GLY A 447 21.47 0.79 0.32
C GLY A 447 21.13 1.02 -1.17
N TYR A 448 20.22 1.97 -1.50
CA TYR A 448 19.79 2.19 -2.88
C TYR A 448 20.82 2.99 -3.67
N GLU A 449 21.45 3.99 -3.06
CA GLU A 449 22.53 4.76 -3.69
C GLU A 449 23.75 3.89 -3.96
N GLU A 450 24.13 3.04 -3.02
CA GLU A 450 25.23 2.09 -3.18
C GLU A 450 24.94 1.09 -4.30
N PHE A 451 23.69 0.64 -4.42
CA PHE A 451 23.25 -0.21 -5.51
C PHE A 451 23.35 0.50 -6.86
N TYR A 452 22.92 1.76 -6.95
CA TYR A 452 23.05 2.58 -8.16
C TYR A 452 24.52 2.74 -8.58
N GLN A 453 25.43 3.03 -7.66
CA GLN A 453 26.86 3.14 -7.96
C GLN A 453 27.43 1.80 -8.46
N ARG A 454 27.07 0.69 -7.81
CA ARG A 454 27.45 -0.65 -8.27
C ARG A 454 27.03 -0.91 -9.71
N ILE A 455 25.81 -0.61 -10.10
CA ILE A 455 25.30 -0.85 -11.46
C ILE A 455 26.09 -0.01 -12.50
N LYS A 456 26.50 1.20 -12.15
CA LYS A 456 27.39 2.01 -13.00
C LYS A 456 28.77 1.34 -13.16
N GLU A 457 29.33 0.79 -12.09
CA GLU A 457 30.61 0.08 -12.11
C GLU A 457 30.55 -1.21 -12.94
N GLU A 458 29.38 -1.85 -13.05
CA GLU A 458 29.13 -2.99 -13.95
C GLU A 458 29.11 -2.60 -15.45
N GLY A 459 29.31 -1.31 -15.77
CA GLY A 459 29.43 -0.81 -17.13
C GLY A 459 28.11 -0.51 -17.83
N VAL A 460 27.03 -0.34 -17.06
CA VAL A 460 25.75 0.15 -17.60
C VAL A 460 25.89 1.63 -17.97
N LYS A 461 25.53 1.97 -19.21
CA LYS A 461 25.66 3.33 -19.75
C LYS A 461 24.45 4.18 -19.32
N MET A 462 24.69 5.12 -18.39
CA MET A 462 23.67 6.00 -17.81
C MET A 462 23.54 7.27 -18.65
N ILE A 463 22.42 7.45 -19.34
CA ILE A 463 22.12 8.62 -20.18
C ILE A 463 21.04 9.44 -19.53
N ARG A 464 21.42 10.62 -19.01
CA ARG A 464 20.44 11.55 -18.44
C ARG A 464 19.72 12.32 -19.54
N GLY A 465 18.44 12.02 -19.72
CA GLY A 465 17.61 12.64 -20.75
C GLY A 465 16.33 11.88 -21.00
N LYS A 466 15.43 12.46 -21.80
CA LYS A 466 14.16 11.84 -22.15
C LYS A 466 14.23 11.28 -23.58
N THR A 467 13.81 10.04 -23.77
CA THR A 467 13.63 9.46 -25.10
C THR A 467 12.36 10.04 -25.73
N ALA A 468 12.48 10.62 -26.91
CA ALA A 468 11.38 11.23 -27.62
C ALA A 468 10.58 10.21 -28.45
N LYS A 469 11.28 9.28 -29.12
CA LYS A 469 10.63 8.24 -29.94
C LYS A 469 11.56 7.07 -30.21
N ILE A 470 10.95 5.94 -30.56
CA ILE A 470 11.60 4.74 -31.07
C ILE A 470 11.14 4.54 -32.51
N THR A 471 12.07 4.21 -33.39
CA THR A 471 11.81 3.80 -34.78
C THR A 471 12.54 2.51 -35.09
N GLU A 472 12.14 1.78 -36.12
CA GLU A 472 12.83 0.57 -36.57
C GLU A 472 13.48 0.82 -37.93
N LYS A 473 14.71 0.33 -38.09
CA LYS A 473 15.44 0.35 -39.36
C LYS A 473 16.32 -0.90 -39.42
N ASN A 474 16.17 -1.67 -40.50
CA ASN A 474 16.97 -2.89 -40.74
C ASN A 474 16.94 -3.91 -39.58
N GLY A 475 15.81 -4.06 -38.90
CA GLY A 475 15.65 -4.99 -37.79
C GLY A 475 16.24 -4.51 -36.44
N LYS A 476 16.77 -3.29 -36.39
CA LYS A 476 17.26 -2.64 -35.15
C LYS A 476 16.31 -1.52 -34.75
N LEU A 477 16.24 -1.28 -33.43
CA LEU A 477 15.48 -0.19 -32.84
C LEU A 477 16.38 1.04 -32.69
N ILE A 478 15.92 2.20 -33.13
CA ILE A 478 16.64 3.46 -33.04
C ILE A 478 15.90 4.37 -32.05
N LEU A 479 16.56 4.69 -30.94
CA LEU A 479 16.08 5.60 -29.94
C LEU A 479 16.59 6.99 -30.21
N ARG A 480 15.68 7.95 -30.43
CA ARG A 480 16.03 9.36 -30.48
C ARG A 480 15.80 9.98 -29.09
N SER A 481 16.87 10.41 -28.45
CA SER A 481 16.88 10.84 -27.05
C SER A 481 17.69 12.10 -26.84
N GLU A 482 17.36 12.84 -25.80
CA GLU A 482 18.25 13.87 -25.28
C GLU A 482 19.40 13.23 -24.49
N ASP A 483 20.57 13.85 -24.55
CA ASP A 483 21.67 13.65 -23.63
C ASP A 483 21.97 15.01 -22.99
N ILE A 484 21.33 15.26 -21.84
CA ILE A 484 21.36 16.57 -21.15
C ILE A 484 22.78 16.92 -20.70
N LEU A 485 23.57 15.93 -20.27
CA LEU A 485 24.92 16.18 -19.77
C LEU A 485 25.88 16.59 -20.89
N ASN A 486 25.64 16.16 -22.10
CA ASN A 486 26.44 16.49 -23.28
C ASN A 486 25.75 17.51 -24.21
N GLU A 487 24.60 18.06 -23.81
CA GLU A 487 23.82 19.08 -24.51
C GLU A 487 23.53 18.72 -25.98
N LYS A 488 23.20 17.48 -26.26
CA LYS A 488 22.97 16.99 -27.62
C LYS A 488 21.77 16.05 -27.73
N ILE A 489 21.23 15.94 -28.93
CA ILE A 489 20.31 14.87 -29.30
C ILE A 489 21.13 13.71 -29.86
N ILE A 490 20.84 12.52 -29.39
CA ILE A 490 21.50 11.28 -29.81
C ILE A 490 20.50 10.34 -30.45
N GLU A 491 20.99 9.57 -31.42
CA GLU A 491 20.30 8.41 -31.98
C GLU A 491 21.12 7.17 -31.65
N GLN A 492 20.51 6.30 -30.80
CA GLN A 492 21.13 5.06 -30.34
C GLN A 492 20.43 3.87 -30.99
N GLU A 493 21.21 3.04 -31.65
CA GLU A 493 20.75 1.77 -32.20
C GLU A 493 20.87 0.67 -31.13
N VAL A 494 19.79 -0.10 -30.94
CA VAL A 494 19.74 -1.24 -29.99
C VAL A 494 18.88 -2.38 -30.54
N ASP A 495 19.04 -3.57 -29.97
CA ASP A 495 18.30 -4.77 -30.34
C ASP A 495 16.96 -4.91 -29.64
N MET A 496 16.90 -4.46 -28.39
CA MET A 496 15.72 -4.61 -27.51
C MET A 496 15.54 -3.36 -26.67
N VAL A 497 14.29 -3.01 -26.40
CA VAL A 497 13.92 -1.89 -25.51
C VAL A 497 13.01 -2.39 -24.40
N ILE A 498 13.32 -1.99 -23.17
CA ILE A 498 12.51 -2.24 -21.98
C ILE A 498 11.89 -0.91 -21.54
N LEU A 499 10.59 -0.86 -21.51
CA LEU A 499 9.82 0.29 -21.04
C LEU A 499 9.55 0.15 -19.54
N ALA A 500 10.21 0.97 -18.73
CA ALA A 500 9.96 1.03 -17.30
C ALA A 500 8.62 1.72 -17.02
N ALA A 501 7.55 0.94 -17.18
CA ALA A 501 6.17 1.38 -17.03
C ALA A 501 5.87 1.81 -15.59
N GLY A 502 5.18 2.94 -15.44
CA GLY A 502 4.72 3.44 -14.16
C GLY A 502 3.66 2.56 -13.52
N LEU A 503 3.38 2.82 -12.25
CA LEU A 503 2.33 2.15 -11.50
C LEU A 503 1.04 2.97 -11.56
N GLU A 504 -0.08 2.30 -11.77
CA GLU A 504 -1.43 2.87 -11.74
C GLU A 504 -2.27 2.18 -10.67
N PRO A 505 -3.30 2.86 -10.10
CA PRO A 505 -4.35 2.17 -9.36
C PRO A 505 -4.97 1.07 -10.21
N ARG A 506 -5.49 0.05 -9.56
CA ARG A 506 -6.23 -0.99 -10.28
C ARG A 506 -7.51 -0.42 -10.90
N GLU A 507 -7.93 -0.97 -12.03
CA GLU A 507 -9.16 -0.56 -12.74
C GLU A 507 -10.41 -0.64 -11.85
N ASP A 508 -10.46 -1.59 -10.92
CA ASP A 508 -11.57 -1.80 -10.00
C ASP A 508 -11.47 -0.97 -8.70
N ALA A 509 -10.44 -0.12 -8.53
CA ALA A 509 -10.21 0.67 -7.31
C ALA A 509 -11.36 1.63 -7.00
N VAL A 510 -11.88 2.35 -7.99
CA VAL A 510 -13.00 3.29 -7.81
C VAL A 510 -14.27 2.56 -7.34
N ARG A 511 -14.61 1.44 -7.99
CA ARG A 511 -15.77 0.61 -7.59
C ARG A 511 -15.60 0.08 -6.16
N LEU A 512 -14.39 -0.34 -5.79
CA LEU A 512 -14.11 -0.81 -4.44
C LEU A 512 -14.17 0.33 -3.42
N ALA A 513 -13.69 1.53 -3.78
CA ALA A 513 -13.81 2.73 -2.95
C ALA A 513 -15.28 3.05 -2.63
N GLU A 514 -16.12 3.10 -3.65
CA GLU A 514 -17.57 3.34 -3.49
C GLU A 514 -18.23 2.30 -2.59
N MET A 515 -17.91 1.02 -2.78
CA MET A 515 -18.46 -0.10 -2.00
C MET A 515 -18.05 -0.03 -0.51
N LEU A 516 -16.84 0.42 -0.21
CA LEU A 516 -16.28 0.52 1.13
C LEU A 516 -16.48 1.91 1.77
N GLY A 517 -17.05 2.87 1.04
CA GLY A 517 -17.18 4.25 1.50
C GLY A 517 -15.82 4.95 1.67
N LEU A 518 -14.83 4.57 0.86
CA LEU A 518 -13.50 5.18 0.85
C LEU A 518 -13.44 6.35 -0.12
N THR A 519 -12.46 7.23 0.08
CA THR A 519 -12.08 8.27 -0.88
C THR A 519 -10.79 7.88 -1.59
N THR A 520 -10.61 8.44 -2.78
CA THR A 520 -9.36 8.34 -3.54
C THR A 520 -8.80 9.73 -3.78
N ASP A 521 -7.50 9.80 -4.03
CA ASP A 521 -6.86 11.02 -4.52
C ASP A 521 -7.23 11.29 -5.99
N GLU A 522 -6.71 12.37 -6.55
CA GLU A 522 -6.93 12.78 -7.95
C GLU A 522 -6.40 11.77 -8.98
N HIS A 523 -5.58 10.81 -8.55
CA HIS A 523 -5.00 9.77 -9.38
C HIS A 523 -5.69 8.40 -9.21
N GLY A 524 -6.63 8.29 -8.27
CA GLY A 524 -7.38 7.06 -7.99
C GLY A 524 -6.75 6.15 -6.94
N TRP A 525 -5.70 6.57 -6.21
CA TRP A 525 -5.14 5.86 -5.07
C TRP A 525 -6.03 6.05 -3.84
N PHE A 526 -6.19 5.02 -3.01
CA PHE A 526 -6.99 5.13 -1.79
C PHE A 526 -6.35 6.10 -0.80
N ASN A 527 -7.15 7.00 -0.24
CA ASN A 527 -6.70 7.93 0.78
C ASN A 527 -6.65 7.27 2.16
N GLU A 528 -5.58 7.53 2.88
CA GLU A 528 -5.47 7.35 4.31
C GLU A 528 -6.07 8.54 5.06
N ALA A 529 -6.31 8.37 6.37
CA ALA A 529 -6.85 9.42 7.23
C ALA A 529 -5.88 10.60 7.39
N ASN A 530 -4.58 10.33 7.50
CA ASN A 530 -3.54 11.35 7.55
C ASN A 530 -2.19 10.79 7.14
N TYR A 531 -1.63 11.31 6.07
CA TYR A 531 -0.35 10.86 5.51
C TYR A 531 0.80 10.82 6.52
N ASN A 532 0.89 11.82 7.41
CA ASN A 532 2.02 11.95 8.34
C ASN A 532 1.81 11.21 9.68
N PHE A 533 0.57 11.14 10.17
CA PHE A 533 0.30 10.69 11.54
C PHE A 533 -0.55 9.42 11.62
N ASP A 534 -1.30 9.12 10.57
CA ASP A 534 -2.14 7.92 10.50
C ASP A 534 -2.21 7.38 9.06
N PRO A 535 -1.11 6.79 8.56
CA PRO A 535 -0.96 6.40 7.16
C PRO A 535 -1.66 5.08 6.81
N VAL A 536 -2.42 4.49 7.71
CA VAL A 536 -3.08 3.19 7.49
C VAL A 536 -4.59 3.22 7.69
N ASN A 537 -5.12 3.99 8.67
CA ASN A 537 -6.56 4.15 8.82
C ASN A 537 -7.12 4.99 7.66
N THR A 538 -8.42 4.83 7.41
CA THR A 538 -9.17 5.63 6.44
C THR A 538 -10.24 6.46 7.16
N PHE A 539 -10.94 7.32 6.42
CA PHE A 539 -12.10 8.04 6.97
C PHE A 539 -13.32 7.12 7.23
N SER A 540 -13.28 5.88 6.75
CA SER A 540 -14.28 4.85 7.07
C SER A 540 -13.77 4.01 8.24
N GLY A 541 -14.45 4.10 9.39
CA GLY A 541 -14.03 3.44 10.63
C GLY A 541 -13.89 1.93 10.46
N GLY A 542 -12.83 1.35 11.04
CA GLY A 542 -12.56 -0.08 10.94
C GLY A 542 -12.09 -0.56 9.57
N ILE A 543 -11.81 0.36 8.61
CA ILE A 543 -11.25 0.04 7.30
C ILE A 543 -9.89 0.69 7.17
N MET A 544 -8.88 -0.11 6.83
CA MET A 544 -7.49 0.30 6.67
C MET A 544 -6.99 0.01 5.26
N VAL A 545 -5.95 0.73 4.86
CA VAL A 545 -5.24 0.52 3.58
C VAL A 545 -3.82 0.06 3.85
N ALA A 546 -3.31 -0.85 3.00
CA ALA A 546 -1.95 -1.35 3.10
C ALA A 546 -1.33 -1.63 1.72
N GLY A 547 -0.08 -1.21 1.55
CA GLY A 547 0.68 -1.45 0.33
C GLY A 547 0.36 -0.47 -0.79
N VAL A 548 0.64 -0.88 -2.02
CA VAL A 548 0.64 0.02 -3.18
C VAL A 548 -0.75 0.54 -3.57
N CYS A 549 -1.83 -0.05 -3.08
CA CYS A 549 -3.18 0.49 -3.31
C CYS A 549 -3.38 1.92 -2.76
N GLN A 550 -2.59 2.33 -1.78
CA GLN A 550 -2.56 3.69 -1.22
C GLN A 550 -1.64 4.63 -2.02
N GLY A 551 -0.70 4.10 -2.77
CA GLY A 551 0.25 4.86 -3.58
C GLY A 551 1.54 4.07 -3.84
N PRO A 552 2.32 4.47 -4.84
CA PRO A 552 3.55 3.77 -5.21
C PRO A 552 4.55 3.64 -4.05
N LYS A 553 5.01 2.42 -3.78
CA LYS A 553 6.03 2.08 -2.78
C LYS A 553 6.70 0.74 -3.10
N ASP A 554 7.85 0.50 -2.52
CA ASP A 554 8.60 -0.75 -2.67
C ASP A 554 8.09 -1.85 -1.73
N ILE A 555 8.75 -3.02 -1.76
CA ILE A 555 8.38 -4.17 -0.93
C ILE A 555 8.60 -3.89 0.56
N PRO A 556 9.76 -3.36 1.02
CA PRO A 556 9.97 -3.01 2.42
C PRO A 556 8.92 -2.04 2.98
N ASP A 557 8.62 -0.95 2.29
CA ASP A 557 7.59 0.01 2.69
C ASP A 557 6.20 -0.64 2.71
N THR A 558 5.92 -1.50 1.72
CA THR A 558 4.66 -2.26 1.64
C THR A 558 4.48 -3.18 2.85
N VAL A 559 5.52 -3.91 3.23
CA VAL A 559 5.51 -4.81 4.40
C VAL A 559 5.35 -4.01 5.69
N ALA A 560 6.09 -2.91 5.85
CA ALA A 560 6.00 -2.05 7.03
C ALA A 560 4.58 -1.47 7.21
N GLN A 561 3.95 -0.99 6.12
CA GLN A 561 2.59 -0.47 6.17
C GLN A 561 1.56 -1.58 6.46
N ALA A 562 1.75 -2.79 5.92
CA ALA A 562 0.89 -3.93 6.21
C ALA A 562 0.96 -4.33 7.70
N SER A 563 2.15 -4.32 8.30
CA SER A 563 2.35 -4.56 9.73
C SER A 563 1.70 -3.46 10.57
N ALA A 564 1.77 -2.20 10.15
CA ALA A 564 1.10 -1.09 10.81
C ALA A 564 -0.43 -1.26 10.78
N ALA A 565 -1.01 -1.66 9.63
CA ALA A 565 -2.44 -1.92 9.52
C ALA A 565 -2.88 -3.10 10.41
N ALA A 566 -2.11 -4.20 10.42
CA ALA A 566 -2.35 -5.34 11.30
C ALA A 566 -2.30 -4.95 12.79
N SER A 567 -1.32 -4.12 13.18
CA SER A 567 -1.23 -3.58 14.55
C SER A 567 -2.47 -2.78 14.95
N ARG A 568 -3.05 -1.98 14.05
CA ARG A 568 -4.30 -1.26 14.32
C ARG A 568 -5.47 -2.21 14.54
N VAL A 569 -5.57 -3.28 13.72
CA VAL A 569 -6.56 -4.33 13.94
C VAL A 569 -6.40 -4.96 15.31
N LEU A 570 -5.19 -5.41 15.65
CA LEU A 570 -4.91 -6.06 16.94
C LEU A 570 -5.18 -5.14 18.12
N GLN A 571 -4.81 -3.86 18.04
CA GLN A 571 -5.12 -2.85 19.04
C GLN A 571 -6.63 -2.72 19.26
N SER A 572 -7.40 -2.68 18.18
CA SER A 572 -8.87 -2.60 18.25
C SER A 572 -9.46 -3.84 18.93
N LEU A 573 -8.95 -5.04 18.60
CA LEU A 573 -9.42 -6.30 19.18
C LEU A 573 -9.06 -6.45 20.66
N ILE A 574 -7.89 -5.96 21.09
CA ILE A 574 -7.46 -5.97 22.49
C ILE A 574 -8.31 -4.99 23.30
N ASN A 575 -8.52 -3.78 22.81
CA ASN A 575 -9.27 -2.74 23.51
C ASN A 575 -10.78 -2.90 23.39
N ASN A 576 -11.24 -3.78 22.51
CA ASN A 576 -12.65 -3.96 22.14
C ASN A 576 -13.32 -2.65 21.68
N LYS A 577 -12.58 -1.86 20.88
CA LYS A 577 -13.00 -0.57 20.34
C LYS A 577 -12.51 -0.42 18.90
N VAL A 578 -13.33 0.13 18.03
CA VAL A 578 -12.99 0.42 16.62
C VAL A 578 -13.15 1.92 16.35
N ALA A 579 -12.32 2.50 15.49
CA ALA A 579 -12.49 3.89 15.07
C ALA A 579 -13.86 4.11 14.42
N LYS A 580 -14.54 5.19 14.80
CA LYS A 580 -15.81 5.62 14.17
C LYS A 580 -15.57 6.13 12.75
N ASN A 581 -16.62 6.14 11.93
CA ASN A 581 -16.54 6.86 10.66
C ASN A 581 -16.34 8.35 10.92
N TYR A 582 -15.52 9.01 10.11
CA TYR A 582 -15.28 10.45 10.24
C TYR A 582 -16.58 11.27 10.14
N LYS A 583 -17.53 10.83 9.32
CA LYS A 583 -18.87 11.46 9.18
C LYS A 583 -19.70 11.44 10.47
N ASP A 584 -19.42 10.50 11.36
CA ASP A 584 -20.16 10.36 12.64
C ASP A 584 -19.49 11.20 13.75
N ILE A 585 -18.34 11.82 13.47
CA ILE A 585 -17.55 12.63 14.39
C ILE A 585 -17.82 14.12 14.18
N THR A 586 -18.16 14.53 12.95
CA THR A 586 -18.47 15.91 12.57
C THR A 586 -19.94 16.24 12.71
#